data_c960856deee98478b8c47403b5776436
#
_entry.id   c960856deee98478b8c47403b5776436
#
_cell.length_a   1.000
_cell.length_b   1.000
_cell.length_c   1.000
_cell.angle_alpha   90.00
_cell.angle_beta   90.00
_cell.angle_gamma   90.00
#
_symmetry.space_group_name_H-M   'P 1'
#
loop_
_entity.id
_entity.type
_entity.pdbx_description
1 polymer ?
#
loop_
_entity_poly.entity_id
_entity_poly.type
_entity_poly.pdbx_seq_one_letter_code
_entity_poly.pdbx_strand_id
1 'polypeptide(L)'
;MNKGNKLYKKAKNIILGGNMLFSKRPEVFLPDIWPSYFIKSKDTYVWDMNNNKYVDMICAVGQSILGYANSKVDNFVINNIKKGNMTTLNCPEEVYLTKKLIDIHPWAGMAKYTRGGGEANAIAIRIARAASRKDHVAICGYHGWHDWYLSINLKGNKKLNKYLLRGLDPIGVPKSLSNTVHTFAYNDFDELERVVKKFDIGTIKMEVSRNSLPNKNFLEEVRRLANRKKIILIFDECTSGFRRNYGGLHLTQNIEPDMAMFGKAMGNGYAINAVLGKKNILKKAERSFISSTFWTERIGFSAAIKTLEVIKKEKTWLHLCKFGDYINHNWINLSKKYDLEIEINGIEAITYFTFKHKNHLIYKTYITQEMMKKGYLASNLIYLNKFHNKSIIDKYIKDLDPIFKKIKFFQKNNITNNILEKKVCHDTFKRLN
;
A
#
# COMPACT_ATOMS: atom_id res chain seq x y z
N MET A 1 -17.82 10.52 24.52
CA MET A 1 -16.74 10.54 23.52
C MET A 1 -15.69 9.53 23.94
N ASN A 2 -15.28 8.63 23.02
CA ASN A 2 -14.27 7.58 23.21
C ASN A 2 -12.92 8.20 23.65
N LYS A 3 -12.15 7.51 24.53
CA LYS A 3 -10.83 7.96 25.01
C LYS A 3 -9.87 8.22 23.85
N GLY A 4 -9.86 7.37 22.82
CA GLY A 4 -9.06 7.54 21.62
C GLY A 4 -9.39 8.82 20.84
N ASN A 5 -10.67 9.17 20.73
CA ASN A 5 -11.09 10.40 20.05
C ASN A 5 -10.73 11.66 20.84
N LYS A 6 -10.76 11.58 22.19
CA LYS A 6 -10.26 12.68 23.05
C LYS A 6 -8.76 12.89 22.85
N LEU A 7 -7.99 11.80 22.79
CA LEU A 7 -6.55 11.84 22.54
C LEU A 7 -6.24 12.37 21.13
N TYR A 8 -7.02 11.98 20.11
CA TYR A 8 -6.83 12.47 18.75
C TYR A 8 -7.08 13.97 18.61
N LYS A 9 -8.06 14.53 19.35
CA LYS A 9 -8.25 15.98 19.40
C LYS A 9 -7.00 16.71 19.96
N LYS A 10 -6.37 16.16 21.00
CA LYS A 10 -5.09 16.68 21.50
C LYS A 10 -3.97 16.53 20.48
N ALA A 11 -3.89 15.36 19.83
CA ALA A 11 -2.86 15.08 18.82
C ALA A 11 -2.91 16.08 17.67
N LYS A 12 -4.10 16.51 17.21
CA LYS A 12 -4.22 17.52 16.14
C LYS A 12 -3.55 18.87 16.47
N ASN A 13 -3.39 19.19 17.74
CA ASN A 13 -2.74 20.44 18.17
C ASN A 13 -1.22 20.31 18.34
N ILE A 14 -0.68 19.10 18.49
CA ILE A 14 0.74 18.88 18.81
C ILE A 14 1.48 17.99 17.81
N ILE A 15 0.75 17.33 16.91
CA ILE A 15 1.31 16.50 15.83
C ILE A 15 0.85 17.10 14.50
N LEU A 16 1.79 17.43 13.63
CA LEU A 16 1.48 17.93 12.29
C LEU A 16 0.56 16.96 11.54
N GLY A 17 -0.65 17.43 11.20
CA GLY A 17 -1.67 16.61 10.56
C GLY A 17 -2.36 15.60 11.49
N GLY A 18 -2.18 15.69 12.81
CA GLY A 18 -2.86 14.88 13.83
C GLY A 18 -2.36 13.44 13.97
N ASN A 19 -1.68 12.89 12.98
CA ASN A 19 -1.05 11.57 12.98
C ASN A 19 0.02 11.46 11.89
N MET A 20 0.78 10.38 11.90
CA MET A 20 1.90 10.18 10.97
C MET A 20 1.51 9.57 9.63
N LEU A 21 0.29 9.07 9.46
CA LEU A 21 -0.14 8.42 8.22
C LEU A 21 -1.56 8.83 7.83
N PHE A 22 -1.71 9.47 6.67
CA PHE A 22 -3.00 9.90 6.13
C PHE A 22 -4.05 8.77 6.13
N SER A 23 -3.70 7.57 5.67
CA SER A 23 -4.62 6.42 5.60
C SER A 23 -5.03 5.84 6.97
N LYS A 24 -4.55 6.41 8.09
CA LYS A 24 -5.01 6.08 9.44
C LYS A 24 -5.83 7.21 10.10
N ARG A 25 -6.09 8.30 9.37
CA ARG A 25 -6.92 9.38 9.90
C ARG A 25 -8.36 8.92 10.05
N PRO A 26 -9.02 9.19 11.19
CA PRO A 26 -10.45 8.93 11.38
C PRO A 26 -11.33 9.49 10.26
N GLU A 27 -10.96 10.65 9.72
CA GLU A 27 -11.68 11.33 8.66
C GLU A 27 -11.76 10.55 7.34
N VAL A 28 -10.86 9.59 7.11
CA VAL A 28 -10.88 8.70 5.92
C VAL A 28 -11.91 7.58 6.06
N PHE A 29 -12.29 7.25 7.30
CA PHE A 29 -13.21 6.16 7.64
C PHE A 29 -14.54 6.66 8.18
N LEU A 30 -14.53 7.17 9.41
CA LEU A 30 -15.72 7.64 10.12
C LEU A 30 -15.34 8.84 11.00
N PRO A 31 -15.48 10.07 10.49
CA PRO A 31 -15.09 11.29 11.22
C PRO A 31 -15.72 11.35 12.61
N ASP A 32 -14.93 11.74 13.60
CA ASP A 32 -15.29 11.91 15.01
C ASP A 32 -15.73 10.65 15.79
N ILE A 33 -15.92 9.53 15.11
CA ILE A 33 -16.39 8.26 15.73
C ILE A 33 -15.33 7.16 15.65
N TRP A 34 -14.57 7.05 14.54
CA TRP A 34 -13.56 6.00 14.34
C TRP A 34 -12.58 5.93 15.53
N PRO A 35 -12.32 4.75 16.12
CA PRO A 35 -11.36 4.60 17.21
C PRO A 35 -9.96 4.89 16.69
N SER A 36 -9.33 5.96 17.23
CA SER A 36 -8.09 6.50 16.66
C SER A 36 -6.83 5.78 17.14
N TYR A 37 -6.89 5.11 18.31
CA TYR A 37 -5.74 4.49 18.97
C TYR A 37 -6.09 3.11 19.50
N PHE A 38 -5.13 2.21 19.36
CA PHE A 38 -5.19 0.86 19.94
C PHE A 38 -4.30 0.73 21.16
N ILE A 39 -4.65 -0.21 22.04
CA ILE A 39 -3.83 -0.62 23.20
C ILE A 39 -3.24 -2.01 23.01
N LYS A 40 -3.89 -2.85 22.20
CA LYS A 40 -3.48 -4.23 21.96
C LYS A 40 -3.94 -4.68 20.56
N SER A 41 -3.16 -5.55 19.95
CA SER A 41 -3.55 -6.26 18.73
C SER A 41 -3.05 -7.70 18.77
N LYS A 42 -3.80 -8.62 18.16
CA LYS A 42 -3.44 -10.03 18.05
C LYS A 42 -4.18 -10.68 16.88
N ASP A 43 -3.47 -11.41 16.05
CA ASP A 43 -4.02 -12.11 14.88
C ASP A 43 -4.70 -11.13 13.91
N THR A 44 -6.04 -11.10 13.84
CA THR A 44 -6.80 -10.10 13.08
C THR A 44 -7.60 -9.16 13.99
N TYR A 45 -7.36 -9.19 15.29
CA TYR A 45 -8.12 -8.41 16.26
C TYR A 45 -7.32 -7.21 16.77
N VAL A 46 -8.05 -6.11 17.00
CA VAL A 46 -7.52 -4.86 17.59
C VAL A 46 -8.42 -4.45 18.75
N TRP A 47 -7.83 -3.96 19.84
CA TRP A 47 -8.54 -3.39 20.99
C TRP A 47 -8.26 -1.90 21.07
N ASP A 48 -9.32 -1.09 21.12
CA ASP A 48 -9.20 0.35 21.27
C ASP A 48 -8.89 0.77 22.74
N MET A 49 -8.71 2.07 22.98
CA MET A 49 -8.43 2.62 24.32
C MET A 49 -9.57 2.45 25.34
N ASN A 50 -10.75 2.01 24.92
CA ASN A 50 -11.87 1.65 25.80
C ASN A 50 -12.02 0.14 25.98
N ASN A 51 -11.05 -0.66 25.52
CA ASN A 51 -11.08 -2.12 25.52
C ASN A 51 -12.13 -2.74 24.56
N ASN A 52 -12.71 -1.97 23.66
CA ASN A 52 -13.57 -2.56 22.63
C ASN A 52 -12.74 -3.38 21.65
N LYS A 53 -13.16 -4.61 21.40
CA LYS A 53 -12.51 -5.55 20.48
C LYS A 53 -13.14 -5.46 19.10
N TYR A 54 -12.30 -5.35 18.07
CA TYR A 54 -12.72 -5.32 16.68
C TYR A 54 -11.99 -6.38 15.85
N VAL A 55 -12.68 -6.93 14.85
CA VAL A 55 -12.03 -7.59 13.71
C VAL A 55 -11.52 -6.49 12.77
N ASP A 56 -10.23 -6.46 12.52
CA ASP A 56 -9.63 -5.48 11.62
C ASP A 56 -9.54 -6.02 10.19
N MET A 57 -10.39 -5.49 9.30
CA MET A 57 -10.43 -5.83 7.88
C MET A 57 -9.44 -5.01 7.04
N ILE A 58 -8.67 -4.10 7.66
CA ILE A 58 -7.76 -3.17 6.98
C ILE A 58 -6.28 -3.53 7.23
N CYS A 59 -6.00 -4.26 8.30
CA CYS A 59 -4.69 -4.84 8.63
C CYS A 59 -3.52 -3.86 8.51
N ALA A 60 -3.63 -2.68 9.17
CA ALA A 60 -2.62 -1.63 9.15
C ALA A 60 -2.18 -1.26 7.72
N VAL A 61 -3.17 -1.07 6.82
CA VAL A 61 -2.96 -0.78 5.39
C VAL A 61 -2.18 -1.92 4.69
N GLY A 62 -2.51 -3.16 5.10
CA GLY A 62 -1.96 -4.38 4.50
C GLY A 62 -0.55 -4.74 4.92
N GLN A 63 -0.03 -4.22 6.02
CA GLN A 63 1.30 -4.60 6.48
C GLN A 63 1.34 -6.00 7.11
N SER A 64 0.29 -6.40 7.85
CA SER A 64 0.29 -7.56 8.74
C SER A 64 -0.32 -8.81 8.09
N ILE A 65 0.25 -9.32 7.01
CA ILE A 65 -0.28 -10.50 6.30
C ILE A 65 -0.23 -11.79 7.11
N LEU A 66 0.70 -11.91 8.08
CA LEU A 66 0.82 -13.01 9.02
C LEU A 66 0.00 -12.79 10.30
N GLY A 67 -0.82 -11.71 10.35
CA GLY A 67 -1.53 -11.28 11.54
C GLY A 67 -0.67 -10.44 12.49
N TYR A 68 -1.36 -9.77 13.41
CA TYR A 68 -0.75 -8.94 14.45
C TYR A 68 -0.08 -9.80 15.52
N ALA A 69 0.97 -9.25 16.14
CA ALA A 69 1.71 -9.89 17.22
C ALA A 69 2.02 -11.37 16.91
N ASN A 70 2.58 -11.61 15.73
CA ASN A 70 2.92 -12.95 15.26
C ASN A 70 4.10 -13.49 16.07
N SER A 71 3.85 -14.47 16.95
CA SER A 71 4.86 -14.98 17.89
C SER A 71 6.11 -15.54 17.20
N LYS A 72 6.00 -16.11 15.99
CA LYS A 72 7.16 -16.62 15.25
C LYS A 72 8.08 -15.49 14.82
N VAL A 73 7.51 -14.37 14.36
CA VAL A 73 8.25 -13.18 13.94
C VAL A 73 8.78 -12.44 15.17
N ASP A 74 7.89 -12.14 16.13
CA ASP A 74 8.23 -11.34 17.30
C ASP A 74 9.30 -11.98 18.17
N ASN A 75 9.22 -13.30 18.45
CA ASN A 75 10.23 -14.01 19.23
C ASN A 75 11.58 -14.02 18.53
N PHE A 76 11.61 -14.16 17.20
CA PHE A 76 12.86 -14.09 16.46
C PHE A 76 13.48 -12.70 16.53
N VAL A 77 12.69 -11.64 16.41
CA VAL A 77 13.14 -10.25 16.57
C VAL A 77 13.65 -10.01 17.99
N ILE A 78 12.89 -10.39 19.02
CA ILE A 78 13.27 -10.23 20.44
C ILE A 78 14.61 -10.92 20.72
N ASN A 79 14.80 -12.16 20.24
CA ASN A 79 16.04 -12.90 20.42
C ASN A 79 17.24 -12.24 19.73
N ASN A 80 17.03 -11.55 18.62
CA ASN A 80 18.09 -10.81 17.95
C ASN A 80 18.38 -9.45 18.59
N ILE A 81 17.35 -8.74 19.09
CA ILE A 81 17.54 -7.48 19.85
C ILE A 81 18.38 -7.71 21.10
N LYS A 82 18.22 -8.84 21.81
CA LYS A 82 19.03 -9.20 22.98
C LYS A 82 20.54 -9.32 22.68
N LYS A 83 20.91 -9.51 21.41
CA LYS A 83 22.32 -9.53 20.96
C LYS A 83 22.86 -8.14 20.57
N GLY A 84 22.06 -7.09 20.73
CA GLY A 84 22.35 -5.72 20.30
C GLY A 84 21.64 -5.37 18.98
N ASN A 85 20.92 -4.24 18.98
CA ASN A 85 20.17 -3.78 17.81
C ASN A 85 21.05 -3.06 16.79
N MET A 86 22.00 -2.26 17.27
CA MET A 86 22.86 -1.42 16.42
C MET A 86 24.20 -1.18 17.10
N THR A 87 25.30 -1.33 16.35
CA THR A 87 26.67 -1.12 16.85
C THR A 87 27.52 -0.43 15.78
N THR A 88 28.82 -0.24 16.05
CA THR A 88 29.79 0.22 15.04
C THR A 88 29.95 -0.82 13.90
N LEU A 89 29.70 -2.09 14.17
CA LEU A 89 29.74 -3.17 13.18
C LEU A 89 28.35 -3.39 12.59
N ASN A 90 28.30 -3.85 11.33
CA ASN A 90 27.06 -4.20 10.65
C ASN A 90 26.49 -5.53 11.20
N CYS A 91 25.17 -5.69 11.15
CA CYS A 91 24.54 -6.96 11.50
C CYS A 91 24.53 -7.92 10.30
N PRO A 92 24.81 -9.24 10.49
CA PRO A 92 24.86 -10.19 9.39
C PRO A 92 23.48 -10.43 8.72
N GLU A 93 22.40 -10.10 9.40
CA GLU A 93 21.04 -10.26 8.89
C GLU A 93 20.80 -9.43 7.62
N GLU A 94 21.52 -8.32 7.41
CA GLU A 94 21.42 -7.56 6.15
C GLU A 94 21.87 -8.40 4.94
N VAL A 95 22.93 -9.20 5.12
CA VAL A 95 23.46 -10.10 4.07
C VAL A 95 22.51 -11.28 3.88
N TYR A 96 22.04 -11.88 4.97
CA TYR A 96 21.12 -13.03 4.91
C TYR A 96 19.79 -12.68 4.24
N LEU A 97 19.24 -11.51 4.55
CA LEU A 97 18.02 -11.02 3.88
C LEU A 97 18.29 -10.75 2.40
N THR A 98 19.42 -10.12 2.06
CA THR A 98 19.78 -9.83 0.67
C THR A 98 19.87 -11.12 -0.15
N LYS A 99 20.58 -12.13 0.35
CA LYS A 99 20.68 -13.44 -0.31
C LYS A 99 19.29 -14.05 -0.52
N LYS A 100 18.47 -14.09 0.53
CA LYS A 100 17.11 -14.63 0.46
C LYS A 100 16.24 -13.89 -0.59
N LEU A 101 16.34 -12.58 -0.70
CA LEU A 101 15.57 -11.79 -1.68
C LEU A 101 16.08 -12.01 -3.11
N ILE A 102 17.39 -12.16 -3.31
CA ILE A 102 17.97 -12.50 -4.62
C ILE A 102 17.57 -13.92 -5.03
N ASP A 103 17.60 -14.90 -4.10
CA ASP A 103 17.16 -16.26 -4.37
C ASP A 103 15.66 -16.31 -4.81
N ILE A 104 14.84 -15.41 -4.29
CA ILE A 104 13.42 -15.26 -4.70
C ILE A 104 13.30 -14.55 -6.06
N HIS A 105 14.20 -13.63 -6.37
CA HIS A 105 14.19 -12.78 -7.56
C HIS A 105 15.52 -12.90 -8.33
N PRO A 106 15.77 -13.99 -9.08
CA PRO A 106 17.08 -14.29 -9.69
C PRO A 106 17.59 -13.23 -10.68
N TRP A 107 16.69 -12.37 -11.20
CA TRP A 107 17.08 -11.24 -12.05
C TRP A 107 17.82 -10.13 -11.28
N ALA A 108 17.66 -10.06 -9.94
CA ALA A 108 18.32 -9.10 -9.09
C ALA A 108 19.72 -9.58 -8.68
N GLY A 109 20.66 -8.67 -8.53
CA GLY A 109 22.02 -8.99 -8.12
C GLY A 109 22.51 -8.21 -6.90
N MET A 110 21.79 -7.16 -6.48
CA MET A 110 22.12 -6.29 -5.34
C MET A 110 20.85 -5.73 -4.70
N ALA A 111 20.99 -5.28 -3.43
CA ALA A 111 19.93 -4.61 -2.68
C ALA A 111 20.43 -3.35 -1.97
N LYS A 112 19.50 -2.42 -1.71
CA LYS A 112 19.64 -1.30 -0.77
C LYS A 112 18.40 -1.29 0.12
N TYR A 113 18.56 -0.98 1.41
CA TYR A 113 17.49 -1.02 2.39
C TYR A 113 17.13 0.36 2.94
N THR A 114 15.87 0.52 3.34
CA THR A 114 15.36 1.71 4.02
C THR A 114 14.32 1.30 5.07
N ARG A 115 13.81 2.27 5.83
CA ARG A 115 12.73 2.03 6.80
C ARG A 115 11.36 2.46 6.28
N GLY A 116 11.32 3.42 5.37
CA GLY A 116 10.09 3.94 4.78
C GLY A 116 9.96 3.68 3.28
N GLY A 117 8.74 3.42 2.78
CA GLY A 117 8.50 3.23 1.35
C GLY A 117 8.80 4.50 0.52
N GLY A 118 8.59 5.69 1.08
CA GLY A 118 8.96 6.94 0.44
C GLY A 118 10.46 7.08 0.22
N GLU A 119 11.27 6.73 1.22
CA GLU A 119 12.74 6.68 1.10
C GLU A 119 13.17 5.69 0.02
N ALA A 120 12.61 4.48 0.03
CA ALA A 120 12.90 3.45 -0.98
C ALA A 120 12.60 3.97 -2.39
N ASN A 121 11.48 4.68 -2.56
CA ASN A 121 11.11 5.32 -3.83
C ASN A 121 12.13 6.38 -4.25
N ALA A 122 12.54 7.26 -3.34
CA ALA A 122 13.52 8.31 -3.61
C ALA A 122 14.89 7.74 -4.00
N ILE A 123 15.34 6.72 -3.27
CA ILE A 123 16.60 6.00 -3.57
C ILE A 123 16.54 5.35 -4.95
N ALA A 124 15.45 4.64 -5.27
CA ALA A 124 15.30 3.96 -6.56
C ALA A 124 15.40 4.96 -7.72
N ILE A 125 14.76 6.12 -7.61
CA ILE A 125 14.86 7.19 -8.61
C ILE A 125 16.27 7.76 -8.70
N ARG A 126 16.95 7.98 -7.57
CA ARG A 126 18.33 8.47 -7.58
C ARG A 126 19.29 7.48 -8.26
N ILE A 127 19.16 6.19 -7.95
CA ILE A 127 19.94 5.12 -8.58
C ILE A 127 19.67 5.08 -10.09
N ALA A 128 18.40 5.14 -10.50
CA ALA A 128 18.00 5.09 -11.90
C ALA A 128 18.53 6.30 -12.68
N ARG A 129 18.45 7.52 -12.12
CA ARG A 129 19.04 8.73 -12.73
C ARG A 129 20.56 8.62 -12.86
N ALA A 130 21.26 8.14 -11.83
CA ALA A 130 22.70 7.91 -11.90
C ALA A 130 23.09 6.88 -12.97
N ALA A 131 22.28 5.83 -13.15
CA ALA A 131 22.53 4.78 -14.12
C ALA A 131 22.17 5.17 -15.55
N SER A 132 21.06 5.89 -15.77
CA SER A 132 20.60 6.33 -17.08
C SER A 132 21.29 7.63 -17.54
N ARG A 133 21.81 8.44 -16.61
CA ARG A 133 22.31 9.82 -16.83
C ARG A 133 21.22 10.75 -17.41
N LYS A 134 19.95 10.51 -17.06
CA LYS A 134 18.78 11.27 -17.51
C LYS A 134 17.91 11.63 -16.32
N ASP A 135 17.33 12.83 -16.34
CA ASP A 135 16.54 13.38 -15.23
C ASP A 135 15.06 13.02 -15.30
N HIS A 136 14.54 12.83 -16.53
CA HIS A 136 13.11 12.65 -16.72
C HIS A 136 12.64 11.24 -16.37
N VAL A 137 11.50 11.17 -15.64
CA VAL A 137 10.87 9.93 -15.16
C VAL A 137 9.44 9.88 -15.64
N ALA A 138 9.03 8.76 -16.27
CA ALA A 138 7.64 8.46 -16.51
C ALA A 138 7.08 7.62 -15.35
N ILE A 139 5.94 8.02 -14.78
CA ILE A 139 5.35 7.32 -13.62
C ILE A 139 3.90 6.90 -13.84
N CYS A 140 3.55 5.75 -13.24
CA CYS A 140 2.19 5.31 -13.07
C CYS A 140 1.98 4.72 -11.67
N GLY A 141 1.14 5.35 -10.84
CA GLY A 141 0.83 4.89 -9.50
C GLY A 141 1.21 5.84 -8.38
N TYR A 142 1.11 5.34 -7.15
CA TYR A 142 1.45 6.09 -5.94
C TYR A 142 2.86 5.71 -5.45
N HIS A 143 3.74 6.72 -5.29
CA HIS A 143 5.15 6.48 -4.97
C HIS A 143 5.67 7.32 -3.79
N GLY A 144 4.81 7.63 -2.84
CA GLY A 144 5.19 8.34 -1.62
C GLY A 144 4.93 9.85 -1.66
N TRP A 145 5.72 10.61 -0.91
CA TRP A 145 5.48 12.02 -0.63
C TRP A 145 6.71 12.90 -0.92
N HIS A 146 7.83 12.32 -1.35
CA HIS A 146 9.08 13.05 -1.58
C HIS A 146 8.96 14.04 -2.73
N ASP A 147 9.80 15.06 -2.72
CA ASP A 147 9.79 16.18 -3.65
C ASP A 147 9.77 15.75 -5.12
N TRP A 148 10.57 14.74 -5.48
CA TRP A 148 10.63 14.23 -6.84
C TRP A 148 9.25 13.76 -7.35
N TYR A 149 8.40 13.18 -6.46
CA TYR A 149 7.06 12.71 -6.81
C TYR A 149 6.03 13.84 -6.82
N LEU A 150 6.03 14.70 -5.78
CA LEU A 150 5.09 15.81 -5.68
C LEU A 150 5.37 16.92 -6.72
N SER A 151 6.58 17.00 -7.26
CA SER A 151 6.98 17.97 -8.29
C SER A 151 6.07 18.00 -9.52
N ILE A 152 5.37 16.89 -9.79
CA ILE A 152 4.44 16.78 -10.91
C ILE A 152 3.23 17.72 -10.80
N ASN A 153 2.87 18.14 -9.58
CA ASN A 153 1.77 19.06 -9.32
C ASN A 153 2.21 20.55 -9.29
N LEU A 154 3.51 20.87 -9.44
CA LEU A 154 4.03 22.23 -9.33
C LEU A 154 3.40 23.24 -10.31
N LYS A 155 2.96 22.79 -11.48
CA LYS A 155 2.29 23.66 -12.48
C LYS A 155 0.77 23.74 -12.30
N GLY A 156 0.24 23.41 -11.13
CA GLY A 156 -1.21 23.44 -10.87
C GLY A 156 -2.01 22.35 -11.59
N ASN A 157 -1.35 21.46 -12.31
CA ASN A 157 -1.99 20.48 -13.19
C ASN A 157 -2.75 19.38 -12.45
N LYS A 158 -2.60 19.26 -11.12
CA LYS A 158 -3.25 18.24 -10.26
C LYS A 158 -3.21 16.83 -10.86
N LYS A 159 -2.12 16.50 -11.59
CA LYS A 159 -1.99 15.24 -12.35
C LYS A 159 -2.07 14.02 -11.43
N LEU A 160 -1.61 14.13 -10.18
CA LEU A 160 -1.69 13.07 -9.18
C LEU A 160 -3.12 12.78 -8.71
N ASN A 161 -4.12 13.62 -9.05
CA ASN A 161 -5.52 13.35 -8.69
C ASN A 161 -6.09 12.08 -9.35
N LYS A 162 -5.49 11.59 -10.43
CA LYS A 162 -5.85 10.31 -11.07
C LYS A 162 -5.34 9.09 -10.31
N TYR A 163 -4.48 9.29 -9.28
CA TYR A 163 -3.88 8.24 -8.48
C TYR A 163 -4.50 8.19 -7.07
N LEU A 164 -3.93 7.37 -6.19
CA LEU A 164 -4.50 7.00 -4.89
C LEU A 164 -4.94 8.18 -4.01
N LEU A 165 -4.20 9.28 -4.04
CA LEU A 165 -4.46 10.45 -3.20
C LEU A 165 -4.73 11.68 -4.04
N ARG A 166 -5.98 12.15 -4.02
CA ARG A 166 -6.35 13.45 -4.60
C ARG A 166 -6.00 14.57 -3.63
N GLY A 167 -5.78 15.78 -4.17
CA GLY A 167 -5.58 16.98 -3.35
C GLY A 167 -4.17 17.13 -2.79
N LEU A 168 -3.17 16.42 -3.32
CA LEU A 168 -1.78 16.60 -2.94
C LEU A 168 -1.27 17.95 -3.44
N ASP A 169 -0.86 18.80 -2.50
CA ASP A 169 -0.33 20.13 -2.75
C ASP A 169 1.20 20.09 -2.71
N PRO A 170 1.90 20.63 -3.72
CA PRO A 170 3.36 20.65 -3.77
C PRO A 170 3.99 21.82 -3.00
N ILE A 171 3.32 22.37 -1.98
CA ILE A 171 3.88 23.44 -1.14
C ILE A 171 5.21 22.97 -0.54
N GLY A 172 6.25 23.79 -0.71
CA GLY A 172 7.60 23.52 -0.22
C GLY A 172 8.48 22.69 -1.18
N VAL A 173 7.91 22.14 -2.26
CA VAL A 173 8.69 21.44 -3.28
C VAL A 173 9.42 22.45 -4.17
N PRO A 174 10.75 22.31 -4.41
CA PRO A 174 11.53 23.23 -5.23
C PRO A 174 10.98 23.34 -6.66
N LYS A 175 10.79 24.57 -7.14
CA LYS A 175 10.23 24.84 -8.49
C LYS A 175 11.15 24.28 -9.61
N SER A 176 12.46 24.19 -9.36
CA SER A 176 13.44 23.61 -10.28
C SER A 176 13.17 22.15 -10.65
N LEU A 177 12.43 21.39 -9.81
CA LEU A 177 12.02 20.02 -10.12
C LEU A 177 10.84 19.96 -11.09
N SER A 178 10.27 21.09 -11.49
CA SER A 178 9.15 21.10 -12.44
C SER A 178 9.56 20.44 -13.77
N ASN A 179 8.65 19.66 -14.35
CA ASN A 179 8.85 18.92 -15.60
C ASN A 179 9.87 17.77 -15.57
N THR A 180 10.37 17.36 -14.42
CA THR A 180 11.25 16.18 -14.34
C THR A 180 10.47 14.86 -14.23
N VAL A 181 9.16 14.93 -13.94
CA VAL A 181 8.30 13.75 -13.79
C VAL A 181 7.04 13.88 -14.64
N HIS A 182 6.69 12.82 -15.36
CA HIS A 182 5.57 12.74 -16.29
C HIS A 182 4.68 11.56 -15.95
N THR A 183 3.35 11.73 -15.99
CA THR A 183 2.40 10.64 -15.75
C THR A 183 1.98 9.97 -17.03
N PHE A 184 1.64 8.68 -16.93
CA PHE A 184 0.83 7.93 -17.89
C PHE A 184 -0.20 7.09 -17.15
N ALA A 185 -1.34 6.80 -17.79
CA ALA A 185 -2.40 5.98 -17.19
C ALA A 185 -2.03 4.49 -17.19
N TYR A 186 -2.51 3.77 -16.19
CA TYR A 186 -2.32 2.33 -16.08
C TYR A 186 -3.10 1.63 -17.20
N ASN A 187 -2.49 0.65 -17.86
CA ASN A 187 -3.02 -0.04 -19.04
C ASN A 187 -3.17 0.83 -20.30
N ASP A 188 -2.58 2.03 -20.35
CA ASP A 188 -2.53 2.88 -21.53
C ASP A 188 -1.08 2.96 -22.05
N PHE A 189 -0.72 1.99 -22.90
CA PHE A 189 0.62 1.93 -23.49
C PHE A 189 0.86 3.09 -24.45
N ASP A 190 -0.16 3.54 -25.20
CA ASP A 190 -0.05 4.64 -26.16
C ASP A 190 0.28 5.96 -25.45
N GLU A 191 -0.32 6.21 -24.27
CA GLU A 191 0.04 7.39 -23.46
C GLU A 191 1.50 7.31 -23.01
N LEU A 192 1.97 6.15 -22.56
CA LEU A 192 3.38 5.96 -22.20
C LEU A 192 4.30 6.20 -23.41
N GLU A 193 3.97 5.66 -24.57
CA GLU A 193 4.79 5.85 -25.76
C GLU A 193 4.84 7.31 -26.19
N ARG A 194 3.73 8.06 -26.13
CA ARG A 194 3.70 9.53 -26.34
C ARG A 194 4.59 10.27 -25.37
N VAL A 195 4.59 9.91 -24.08
CA VAL A 195 5.46 10.50 -23.07
C VAL A 195 6.95 10.25 -23.41
N VAL A 196 7.29 9.01 -23.76
CA VAL A 196 8.68 8.63 -24.11
C VAL A 196 9.15 9.29 -25.43
N LYS A 197 8.26 9.53 -26.38
CA LYS A 197 8.58 10.28 -27.62
C LYS A 197 8.81 11.77 -27.36
N LYS A 198 8.08 12.33 -26.39
CA LYS A 198 8.09 13.79 -26.11
C LYS A 198 9.23 14.22 -25.19
N PHE A 199 9.67 13.36 -24.29
CA PHE A 199 10.66 13.69 -23.25
C PHE A 199 11.81 12.69 -23.26
N ASP A 200 13.01 13.15 -22.87
CA ASP A 200 14.19 12.28 -22.74
C ASP A 200 14.11 11.39 -21.49
N ILE A 201 13.16 10.45 -21.48
CA ILE A 201 12.88 9.57 -20.34
C ILE A 201 14.05 8.62 -20.08
N GLY A 202 14.59 8.67 -18.85
CA GLY A 202 15.62 7.73 -18.36
C GLY A 202 15.06 6.61 -17.53
N THR A 203 13.86 6.79 -16.97
CA THR A 203 13.25 5.84 -16.03
C THR A 203 11.76 5.75 -16.26
N ILE A 204 11.22 4.51 -16.32
CA ILE A 204 9.81 4.21 -16.16
C ILE A 204 9.63 3.60 -14.78
N LYS A 205 8.74 4.18 -13.95
CA LYS A 205 8.41 3.66 -12.63
C LYS A 205 6.91 3.47 -12.49
N MET A 206 6.50 2.26 -12.11
CA MET A 206 5.09 1.92 -12.00
C MET A 206 4.81 0.86 -10.94
N GLU A 207 3.57 0.82 -10.44
CA GLU A 207 3.05 -0.34 -9.71
C GLU A 207 2.73 -1.46 -10.72
N VAL A 208 3.00 -2.71 -10.37
CA VAL A 208 2.68 -3.88 -11.25
C VAL A 208 1.17 -4.11 -11.33
N SER A 209 0.46 -3.84 -10.25
CA SER A 209 -1.00 -3.78 -10.20
C SER A 209 -1.40 -2.49 -9.52
N ARG A 210 -2.33 -1.77 -10.10
CA ARG A 210 -2.85 -0.54 -9.50
C ARG A 210 -4.24 -0.76 -8.90
N ASN A 211 -5.29 -0.66 -9.66
CA ASN A 211 -6.67 -0.92 -9.25
C ASN A 211 -7.19 -2.21 -9.89
N SER A 212 -6.46 -2.72 -10.87
CA SER A 212 -6.72 -3.95 -11.60
C SER A 212 -5.40 -4.66 -11.88
N LEU A 213 -5.48 -5.88 -12.34
CA LEU A 213 -4.34 -6.57 -12.95
C LEU A 213 -3.97 -5.90 -14.29
N PRO A 214 -2.72 -6.06 -14.76
CA PRO A 214 -2.34 -5.55 -16.06
C PRO A 214 -3.15 -6.25 -17.17
N ASN A 215 -3.54 -5.48 -18.19
CA ASN A 215 -4.11 -6.05 -19.40
C ASN A 215 -3.09 -6.97 -20.07
N LYS A 216 -3.60 -7.92 -20.84
CA LYS A 216 -2.75 -8.81 -21.63
C LYS A 216 -1.74 -8.00 -22.44
N ASN A 217 -0.46 -8.38 -22.33
CA ASN A 217 0.69 -7.77 -23.01
C ASN A 217 1.12 -6.38 -22.52
N PHE A 218 0.38 -5.66 -21.67
CA PHE A 218 0.75 -4.32 -21.25
C PHE A 218 2.16 -4.25 -20.62
N LEU A 219 2.47 -5.11 -19.66
CA LEU A 219 3.80 -5.12 -19.03
C LEU A 219 4.91 -5.56 -20.00
N GLU A 220 4.61 -6.46 -20.92
CA GLU A 220 5.54 -6.87 -21.98
C GLU A 220 5.87 -5.71 -22.92
N GLU A 221 4.87 -4.95 -23.33
CA GLU A 221 5.05 -3.76 -24.16
C GLU A 221 5.88 -2.69 -23.46
N VAL A 222 5.60 -2.45 -22.18
CA VAL A 222 6.40 -1.55 -21.32
C VAL A 222 7.85 -2.05 -21.25
N ARG A 223 8.09 -3.36 -21.04
CA ARG A 223 9.45 -3.92 -20.98
C ARG A 223 10.15 -3.80 -22.33
N ARG A 224 9.46 -4.13 -23.45
CA ARG A 224 10.02 -3.99 -24.80
C ARG A 224 10.40 -2.54 -25.12
N LEU A 225 9.54 -1.58 -24.78
CA LEU A 225 9.81 -0.15 -24.95
C LEU A 225 11.04 0.27 -24.14
N ALA A 226 11.10 -0.14 -22.87
CA ALA A 226 12.22 0.18 -21.99
C ALA A 226 13.55 -0.39 -22.52
N ASN A 227 13.55 -1.62 -23.04
CA ASN A 227 14.72 -2.24 -23.66
C ASN A 227 15.15 -1.47 -24.93
N ARG A 228 14.22 -1.21 -25.86
CA ARG A 228 14.48 -0.51 -27.12
C ARG A 228 15.06 0.91 -26.92
N LYS A 229 14.57 1.60 -25.88
CA LYS A 229 14.96 2.99 -25.55
C LYS A 229 16.06 3.09 -24.48
N LYS A 230 16.56 1.95 -23.98
CA LYS A 230 17.55 1.88 -22.88
C LYS A 230 17.09 2.63 -21.64
N ILE A 231 15.79 2.54 -21.31
CA ILE A 231 15.14 3.15 -20.15
C ILE A 231 15.17 2.15 -18.99
N ILE A 232 15.45 2.60 -17.79
CA ILE A 232 15.43 1.78 -16.58
C ILE A 232 13.98 1.57 -16.14
N LEU A 233 13.54 0.32 -16.08
CA LEU A 233 12.21 -0.06 -15.61
C LEU A 233 12.25 -0.41 -14.12
N ILE A 234 11.44 0.30 -13.33
CA ILE A 234 11.28 0.08 -11.89
C ILE A 234 9.85 -0.35 -11.59
N PHE A 235 9.68 -1.51 -10.93
CA PHE A 235 8.41 -1.93 -10.38
C PHE A 235 8.29 -1.60 -8.90
N ASP A 236 7.22 -0.90 -8.52
CA ASP A 236 6.87 -0.68 -7.12
C ASP A 236 5.95 -1.80 -6.64
N GLU A 237 6.54 -2.72 -5.89
CA GLU A 237 5.89 -3.89 -5.30
C GLU A 237 5.67 -3.73 -3.78
N CYS A 238 5.80 -2.51 -3.27
CA CYS A 238 5.57 -2.25 -1.84
C CYS A 238 4.17 -2.67 -1.38
N THR A 239 3.19 -2.63 -2.28
CA THR A 239 1.81 -3.02 -1.97
C THR A 239 1.48 -4.43 -2.45
N SER A 240 1.92 -4.83 -3.63
CA SER A 240 1.59 -6.11 -4.28
C SER A 240 2.48 -7.28 -3.85
N GLY A 241 3.72 -7.02 -3.45
CA GLY A 241 4.68 -8.07 -3.12
C GLY A 241 4.23 -9.04 -2.03
N PHE A 242 4.53 -10.32 -2.22
CA PHE A 242 4.26 -11.44 -1.29
C PHE A 242 2.79 -11.74 -1.00
N ARG A 243 1.86 -11.28 -1.86
CA ARG A 243 0.42 -11.45 -1.62
C ARG A 243 -0.25 -12.43 -2.57
N ARG A 244 0.21 -12.55 -3.81
CA ARG A 244 -0.35 -13.45 -4.81
C ARG A 244 0.58 -14.62 -5.14
N ASN A 245 1.85 -14.47 -4.82
CA ASN A 245 2.91 -15.47 -4.97
C ASN A 245 4.00 -15.23 -3.91
N TYR A 246 4.99 -16.11 -3.86
CA TYR A 246 6.17 -15.93 -3.02
C TYR A 246 7.20 -15.05 -3.73
N GLY A 247 7.00 -13.73 -3.70
CA GLY A 247 7.86 -12.73 -4.34
C GLY A 247 7.06 -11.56 -4.89
N GLY A 248 7.62 -10.88 -5.86
CA GLY A 248 6.93 -9.80 -6.58
C GLY A 248 5.84 -10.32 -7.51
N LEU A 249 4.77 -9.56 -7.66
CA LEU A 249 3.67 -9.88 -8.57
C LEU A 249 4.15 -10.01 -10.03
N HIS A 250 5.19 -9.25 -10.42
CA HIS A 250 5.80 -9.31 -11.76
C HIS A 250 6.29 -10.71 -12.13
N LEU A 251 6.66 -11.55 -11.15
CA LEU A 251 7.07 -12.93 -11.42
C LEU A 251 5.94 -13.78 -12.03
N THR A 252 4.69 -13.48 -11.70
CA THR A 252 3.52 -14.17 -12.29
C THR A 252 3.28 -13.80 -13.74
N GLN A 253 3.92 -12.73 -14.22
CA GLN A 253 3.83 -12.22 -15.59
C GLN A 253 5.09 -12.55 -16.41
N ASN A 254 6.09 -13.18 -15.81
CA ASN A 254 7.41 -13.46 -16.40
C ASN A 254 8.10 -12.20 -16.95
N ILE A 255 7.91 -11.05 -16.29
CA ILE A 255 8.52 -9.78 -16.68
C ILE A 255 9.59 -9.38 -15.66
N GLU A 256 10.83 -9.27 -16.11
CA GLU A 256 11.95 -8.84 -15.28
C GLU A 256 12.15 -7.32 -15.37
N PRO A 257 12.00 -6.59 -14.26
CA PRO A 257 12.38 -5.19 -14.20
C PRO A 257 13.91 -5.04 -14.11
N ASP A 258 14.39 -3.80 -14.19
CA ASP A 258 15.78 -3.48 -13.86
C ASP A 258 15.94 -3.25 -12.35
N MET A 259 14.87 -2.78 -11.69
CA MET A 259 14.78 -2.64 -10.23
C MET A 259 13.36 -2.92 -9.76
N ALA A 260 13.21 -3.43 -8.54
CA ALA A 260 11.91 -3.54 -7.88
C ALA A 260 12.02 -3.18 -6.39
N MET A 261 10.90 -2.73 -5.82
CA MET A 261 10.86 -2.30 -4.43
C MET A 261 9.84 -3.12 -3.65
N PHE A 262 10.23 -3.52 -2.43
CA PHE A 262 9.40 -4.31 -1.53
C PHE A 262 9.32 -3.66 -0.16
N GLY A 263 8.19 -3.84 0.52
CA GLY A 263 7.94 -3.31 1.86
C GLY A 263 6.72 -3.95 2.47
N LYS A 264 6.00 -3.22 3.32
CA LYS A 264 4.74 -3.66 3.96
C LYS A 264 4.73 -5.13 4.40
N ALA A 265 4.16 -6.01 3.58
CA ALA A 265 4.04 -7.45 3.85
C ALA A 265 5.37 -8.12 4.22
N MET A 266 6.49 -7.68 3.62
CA MET A 266 7.82 -8.22 3.87
C MET A 266 8.25 -8.08 5.34
N GLY A 267 7.86 -6.98 6.00
CA GLY A 267 8.19 -6.71 7.40
C GLY A 267 7.14 -7.19 8.40
N ASN A 268 5.93 -7.57 7.97
CA ASN A 268 4.79 -7.92 8.82
C ASN A 268 4.54 -6.94 9.98
N GLY A 269 4.61 -5.62 9.70
CA GLY A 269 4.43 -4.55 10.70
C GLY A 269 5.73 -3.90 11.18
N TYR A 270 6.88 -4.54 10.98
CA TYR A 270 8.19 -3.95 11.24
C TYR A 270 8.66 -3.09 10.07
N ALA A 271 9.35 -1.99 10.40
CA ALA A 271 9.81 -1.02 9.39
C ALA A 271 11.01 -1.55 8.61
N ILE A 272 10.79 -2.01 7.40
CA ILE A 272 11.81 -2.43 6.44
C ILE A 272 11.29 -2.31 5.01
N ASN A 273 12.12 -1.77 4.12
CA ASN A 273 11.89 -1.77 2.67
C ASN A 273 13.18 -2.14 1.96
N ALA A 274 13.06 -2.84 0.85
CA ALA A 274 14.18 -3.23 -0.01
C ALA A 274 14.01 -2.62 -1.39
N VAL A 275 15.10 -2.11 -1.95
CA VAL A 275 15.26 -1.78 -3.37
C VAL A 275 16.19 -2.83 -3.95
N LEU A 276 15.64 -3.77 -4.71
CA LEU A 276 16.40 -4.78 -5.45
C LEU A 276 16.72 -4.27 -6.84
N GLY A 277 17.82 -4.68 -7.42
CA GLY A 277 18.14 -4.32 -8.79
C GLY A 277 19.25 -5.16 -9.41
N LYS A 278 19.32 -5.09 -10.74
CA LYS A 278 20.41 -5.68 -11.51
C LYS A 278 21.74 -5.08 -11.05
N LYS A 279 22.77 -5.91 -10.89
CA LYS A 279 24.09 -5.50 -10.35
C LYS A 279 24.71 -4.37 -11.14
N ASN A 280 24.63 -4.40 -12.47
CA ASN A 280 25.16 -3.38 -13.36
C ASN A 280 24.44 -2.02 -13.24
N ILE A 281 23.18 -2.00 -12.77
CA ILE A 281 22.39 -0.78 -12.53
C ILE A 281 22.75 -0.18 -11.16
N LEU A 282 22.68 -0.99 -10.09
CA LEU A 282 22.94 -0.48 -8.73
C LEU A 282 24.39 0.03 -8.57
N LYS A 283 25.36 -0.65 -9.17
CA LYS A 283 26.79 -0.22 -9.14
C LYS A 283 27.02 1.18 -9.72
N LYS A 284 26.19 1.63 -10.66
CA LYS A 284 26.33 3.01 -11.21
C LYS A 284 26.11 4.10 -10.15
N ALA A 285 25.41 3.77 -9.07
CA ALA A 285 25.14 4.69 -7.96
C ALA A 285 26.11 4.56 -6.77
N GLU A 286 27.16 3.75 -6.84
CA GLU A 286 28.14 3.57 -5.74
C GLU A 286 28.79 4.91 -5.34
N ARG A 287 29.02 5.83 -6.29
CA ARG A 287 29.56 7.16 -6.03
C ARG A 287 28.50 8.15 -5.52
N SER A 288 27.22 7.81 -5.54
CA SER A 288 26.15 8.64 -5.01
C SER A 288 26.02 8.40 -3.51
N PHE A 289 26.08 9.47 -2.72
CA PHE A 289 25.95 9.36 -1.27
C PHE A 289 24.51 8.98 -0.90
N ILE A 290 24.27 7.69 -0.63
CA ILE A 290 22.99 7.11 -0.22
C ILE A 290 23.23 6.35 1.07
N SER A 291 23.00 7.00 2.23
CA SER A 291 23.31 6.45 3.54
C SER A 291 22.38 7.01 4.63
N SER A 292 22.09 6.21 5.63
CA SER A 292 21.39 6.64 6.85
C SER A 292 21.71 5.69 7.99
N THR A 293 21.89 6.25 9.20
CA THR A 293 22.26 5.51 10.41
C THR A 293 21.29 4.39 10.73
N PHE A 294 19.99 4.67 10.78
CA PHE A 294 18.98 3.69 11.19
C PHE A 294 18.65 2.64 10.11
N TRP A 295 19.18 2.74 8.91
CA TRP A 295 19.03 1.66 7.93
C TRP A 295 19.86 0.43 8.28
N THR A 296 20.79 0.54 9.24
CA THR A 296 21.65 -0.55 9.71
C THR A 296 21.14 -1.28 10.95
N GLU A 297 19.97 -0.88 11.48
CA GLU A 297 19.38 -1.54 12.66
C GLU A 297 18.90 -2.96 12.35
N ARG A 298 19.12 -3.87 13.30
CA ARG A 298 18.88 -5.32 13.13
C ARG A 298 17.41 -5.71 13.08
N ILE A 299 16.51 -4.94 13.72
CA ILE A 299 15.10 -5.28 13.90
C ILE A 299 14.41 -5.56 12.55
N GLY A 300 14.52 -4.62 11.61
CA GLY A 300 13.86 -4.73 10.31
C GLY A 300 14.34 -5.95 9.52
N PHE A 301 15.65 -6.20 9.49
CA PHE A 301 16.22 -7.35 8.80
C PHE A 301 15.77 -8.67 9.42
N SER A 302 15.82 -8.79 10.74
CA SER A 302 15.36 -9.98 11.47
C SER A 302 13.88 -10.27 11.22
N ALA A 303 13.05 -9.23 11.30
CA ALA A 303 11.63 -9.36 11.04
C ALA A 303 11.35 -9.84 9.62
N ALA A 304 11.99 -9.24 8.60
CA ALA A 304 11.81 -9.63 7.21
C ALA A 304 12.27 -11.05 6.93
N ILE A 305 13.44 -11.47 7.43
CA ILE A 305 13.93 -12.85 7.28
C ILE A 305 12.88 -13.84 7.80
N LYS A 306 12.39 -13.62 9.03
CA LYS A 306 11.44 -14.56 9.65
C LYS A 306 10.08 -14.51 8.99
N THR A 307 9.62 -13.33 8.61
CA THR A 307 8.37 -13.15 7.87
C THR A 307 8.39 -13.95 6.56
N LEU A 308 9.44 -13.81 5.75
CA LEU A 308 9.58 -14.53 4.49
C LEU A 308 9.65 -16.05 4.69
N GLU A 309 10.30 -16.53 5.75
CA GLU A 309 10.32 -17.96 6.10
C GLU A 309 8.92 -18.49 6.43
N VAL A 310 8.15 -17.74 7.23
CA VAL A 310 6.78 -18.12 7.59
C VAL A 310 5.86 -18.09 6.37
N ILE A 311 5.93 -17.02 5.56
CA ILE A 311 5.17 -16.92 4.31
C ILE A 311 5.42 -18.13 3.41
N LYS A 312 6.70 -18.50 3.19
CA LYS A 312 7.08 -19.64 2.35
C LYS A 312 6.53 -20.94 2.90
N LYS A 313 6.79 -21.21 4.20
CA LYS A 313 6.36 -22.45 4.87
C LYS A 313 4.85 -22.65 4.87
N GLU A 314 4.10 -21.57 5.13
CA GLU A 314 2.65 -21.61 5.27
C GLU A 314 1.93 -21.35 3.94
N LYS A 315 2.67 -21.01 2.85
CA LYS A 315 2.10 -20.61 1.55
C LYS A 315 0.98 -19.57 1.70
N THR A 316 1.24 -18.58 2.56
CA THR A 316 0.24 -17.59 3.01
C THR A 316 -0.52 -16.93 1.84
N TRP A 317 0.14 -16.69 0.70
CA TRP A 317 -0.48 -16.09 -0.49
C TRP A 317 -1.66 -16.91 -1.03
N LEU A 318 -1.62 -18.26 -0.92
CA LEU A 318 -2.75 -19.10 -1.36
C LEU A 318 -3.99 -18.86 -0.50
N HIS A 319 -3.81 -18.70 0.82
CA HIS A 319 -4.89 -18.34 1.73
C HIS A 319 -5.48 -16.95 1.39
N LEU A 320 -4.60 -15.96 1.16
CA LEU A 320 -5.03 -14.60 0.85
C LEU A 320 -5.82 -14.54 -0.46
N CYS A 321 -5.36 -15.22 -1.52
CA CYS A 321 -6.07 -15.29 -2.80
C CYS A 321 -7.42 -15.99 -2.64
N LYS A 322 -7.44 -17.20 -2.03
CA LYS A 322 -8.67 -17.97 -1.82
C LYS A 322 -9.75 -17.15 -1.11
N PHE A 323 -9.41 -16.50 -0.01
CA PHE A 323 -10.40 -15.75 0.77
C PHE A 323 -10.72 -14.37 0.19
N GLY A 324 -9.82 -13.79 -0.60
CA GLY A 324 -10.11 -12.60 -1.39
C GLY A 324 -11.15 -12.86 -2.46
N ASP A 325 -10.98 -13.95 -3.24
CA ASP A 325 -11.97 -14.38 -4.21
C ASP A 325 -13.32 -14.71 -3.55
N TYR A 326 -13.29 -15.36 -2.39
CA TYR A 326 -14.50 -15.67 -1.64
C TYR A 326 -15.25 -14.39 -1.22
N ILE A 327 -14.56 -13.37 -0.76
CA ILE A 327 -15.15 -12.07 -0.44
C ILE A 327 -15.73 -11.41 -1.68
N ASN A 328 -14.98 -11.37 -2.78
CA ASN A 328 -15.42 -10.74 -4.03
C ASN A 328 -16.72 -11.37 -4.55
N HIS A 329 -16.80 -12.70 -4.56
CA HIS A 329 -18.02 -13.41 -4.97
C HIS A 329 -19.21 -13.06 -4.06
N ASN A 330 -18.99 -12.99 -2.74
CA ASN A 330 -20.06 -12.63 -1.80
C ASN A 330 -20.52 -11.17 -1.96
N TRP A 331 -19.61 -10.23 -2.22
CA TRP A 331 -19.98 -8.84 -2.51
C TRP A 331 -20.81 -8.73 -3.79
N ILE A 332 -20.42 -9.46 -4.86
CA ILE A 332 -21.19 -9.54 -6.11
C ILE A 332 -22.57 -10.14 -5.85
N ASN A 333 -22.68 -11.20 -5.05
CA ASN A 333 -23.97 -11.80 -4.71
C ASN A 333 -24.87 -10.84 -3.93
N LEU A 334 -24.33 -10.11 -2.95
CA LEU A 334 -25.07 -9.06 -2.23
C LEU A 334 -25.52 -7.93 -3.15
N SER A 335 -24.66 -7.49 -4.06
CA SER A 335 -25.01 -6.43 -5.02
C SER A 335 -26.16 -6.87 -5.93
N LYS A 336 -26.11 -8.10 -6.46
CA LYS A 336 -27.20 -8.67 -7.27
C LYS A 336 -28.49 -8.86 -6.47
N LYS A 337 -28.40 -9.38 -5.23
CA LYS A 337 -29.55 -9.59 -4.34
C LYS A 337 -30.36 -8.32 -4.11
N TYR A 338 -29.70 -7.19 -4.04
CA TYR A 338 -30.32 -5.89 -3.76
C TYR A 338 -30.31 -4.94 -4.94
N ASP A 339 -29.98 -5.40 -6.14
CA ASP A 339 -29.93 -4.60 -7.34
C ASP A 339 -29.14 -3.29 -7.11
N LEU A 340 -27.90 -3.44 -6.60
CA LEU A 340 -26.93 -2.37 -6.35
C LEU A 340 -25.76 -2.53 -7.31
N GLU A 341 -25.46 -1.53 -8.13
CA GLU A 341 -24.30 -1.57 -8.98
C GLU A 341 -23.01 -1.31 -8.20
N ILE A 342 -22.10 -2.28 -8.17
CA ILE A 342 -20.75 -2.14 -7.63
C ILE A 342 -19.71 -2.51 -8.68
N GLU A 343 -18.52 -1.95 -8.51
CA GLU A 343 -17.31 -2.32 -9.25
C GLU A 343 -16.27 -2.85 -8.26
N ILE A 344 -15.79 -4.08 -8.50
CA ILE A 344 -14.72 -4.69 -7.70
C ILE A 344 -13.38 -4.32 -8.33
N ASN A 345 -12.43 -3.94 -7.48
CA ASN A 345 -11.10 -3.50 -7.86
C ASN A 345 -10.03 -4.09 -6.94
N GLY A 346 -8.76 -4.04 -7.37
CA GLY A 346 -7.61 -4.54 -6.61
C GLY A 346 -7.21 -5.95 -7.02
N ILE A 347 -6.35 -6.54 -6.22
CA ILE A 347 -6.01 -7.97 -6.27
C ILE A 347 -6.70 -8.69 -5.13
N GLU A 348 -6.86 -10.01 -5.22
CA GLU A 348 -7.61 -10.82 -4.27
C GLU A 348 -7.24 -10.52 -2.80
N ALA A 349 -5.94 -10.43 -2.51
CA ALA A 349 -5.43 -10.14 -1.16
C ALA A 349 -5.68 -8.71 -0.68
N ILE A 350 -5.97 -7.79 -1.60
CA ILE A 350 -6.27 -6.38 -1.35
C ILE A 350 -7.40 -5.98 -2.28
N THR A 351 -8.61 -6.20 -1.83
CA THR A 351 -9.79 -5.97 -2.65
C THR A 351 -10.66 -4.85 -2.10
N TYR A 352 -11.32 -4.13 -2.98
CA TYR A 352 -12.31 -3.13 -2.61
C TYR A 352 -13.40 -3.03 -3.67
N PHE A 353 -14.56 -2.53 -3.25
CA PHE A 353 -15.63 -2.23 -4.18
C PHE A 353 -16.04 -0.76 -4.11
N THR A 354 -16.60 -0.27 -5.20
CA THR A 354 -17.16 1.08 -5.28
C THR A 354 -18.58 1.01 -5.82
N PHE A 355 -19.52 1.68 -5.18
CA PHE A 355 -20.86 1.84 -5.75
C PHE A 355 -20.80 2.76 -6.96
N LYS A 356 -21.38 2.34 -8.09
CA LYS A 356 -21.59 3.18 -9.27
C LYS A 356 -22.77 4.13 -9.06
N HIS A 357 -22.63 5.02 -8.09
CA HIS A 357 -23.68 5.95 -7.70
C HIS A 357 -23.09 7.27 -7.20
N LYS A 358 -23.79 8.41 -7.46
CA LYS A 358 -23.34 9.75 -7.04
C LYS A 358 -23.10 9.87 -5.52
N ASN A 359 -23.84 9.12 -4.70
CA ASN A 359 -23.75 9.12 -3.24
C ASN A 359 -22.80 8.04 -2.69
N HIS A 360 -21.88 7.50 -3.50
CA HIS A 360 -21.00 6.41 -3.12
C HIS A 360 -20.22 6.64 -1.80
N LEU A 361 -19.82 7.89 -1.51
CA LEU A 361 -19.12 8.23 -0.26
C LEU A 361 -20.04 8.15 0.96
N ILE A 362 -21.31 8.54 0.83
CA ILE A 362 -22.30 8.41 1.89
C ILE A 362 -22.48 6.93 2.22
N TYR A 363 -22.64 6.07 1.20
CA TYR A 363 -22.81 4.63 1.39
C TYR A 363 -21.57 3.96 1.95
N LYS A 364 -20.38 4.35 1.49
CA LYS A 364 -19.11 3.91 2.09
C LYS A 364 -19.05 4.26 3.59
N THR A 365 -19.39 5.49 3.94
CA THR A 365 -19.38 5.95 5.34
C THR A 365 -20.42 5.21 6.17
N TYR A 366 -21.59 4.95 5.62
CA TYR A 366 -22.66 4.19 6.26
C TYR A 366 -22.25 2.74 6.52
N ILE A 367 -21.62 2.06 5.56
CA ILE A 367 -21.03 0.73 5.78
C ILE A 367 -20.05 0.77 6.94
N THR A 368 -19.13 1.73 6.93
CA THR A 368 -18.11 1.86 7.99
C THR A 368 -18.76 2.06 9.36
N GLN A 369 -19.79 2.92 9.45
CA GLN A 369 -20.54 3.19 10.68
C GLN A 369 -21.22 1.94 11.21
N GLU A 370 -22.00 1.27 10.37
CA GLU A 370 -22.78 0.11 10.81
C GLU A 370 -21.92 -1.13 11.10
N MET A 371 -20.87 -1.36 10.31
CA MET A 371 -19.94 -2.45 10.57
C MET A 371 -19.13 -2.21 11.85
N MET A 372 -18.76 -0.97 12.17
CA MET A 372 -18.09 -0.66 13.42
C MET A 372 -18.96 -0.97 14.64
N LYS A 373 -20.29 -0.70 14.60
CA LYS A 373 -21.24 -1.10 15.65
C LYS A 373 -21.30 -2.60 15.86
N LYS A 374 -20.99 -3.38 14.82
CA LYS A 374 -20.95 -4.85 14.84
C LYS A 374 -19.57 -5.41 15.22
N GLY A 375 -18.63 -4.56 15.58
CA GLY A 375 -17.31 -4.95 16.03
C GLY A 375 -16.27 -5.16 14.91
N TYR A 376 -16.39 -4.43 13.79
CA TYR A 376 -15.43 -4.47 12.70
C TYR A 376 -14.78 -3.10 12.47
N LEU A 377 -13.48 -3.09 12.25
CA LEU A 377 -12.79 -1.99 11.57
C LEU A 377 -12.81 -2.29 10.07
N ALA A 378 -13.91 -1.94 9.42
CA ALA A 378 -14.17 -2.25 8.03
C ALA A 378 -14.74 -1.05 7.27
N SER A 379 -14.55 -1.03 5.97
CA SER A 379 -15.11 -0.08 5.02
C SER A 379 -15.46 -0.84 3.73
N ASN A 380 -15.36 -0.21 2.58
CA ASN A 380 -15.49 -0.85 1.27
C ASN A 380 -14.16 -1.49 0.78
N LEU A 381 -13.14 -1.54 1.61
CA LEU A 381 -11.79 -2.03 1.33
C LEU A 381 -11.40 -3.09 2.36
N ILE A 382 -10.80 -4.17 1.90
CA ILE A 382 -10.25 -5.22 2.75
C ILE A 382 -8.79 -5.50 2.37
N TYR A 383 -7.92 -5.53 3.37
CA TYR A 383 -6.59 -6.11 3.30
C TYR A 383 -6.59 -7.41 4.09
N LEU A 384 -6.41 -8.53 3.44
CA LEU A 384 -6.43 -9.83 4.10
C LEU A 384 -5.14 -10.13 4.86
N ASN A 385 -5.29 -10.84 5.98
CA ASN A 385 -4.23 -11.57 6.64
C ASN A 385 -4.63 -13.05 6.83
N LYS A 386 -3.70 -13.89 7.25
CA LYS A 386 -3.91 -15.34 7.36
C LYS A 386 -4.97 -15.76 8.40
N PHE A 387 -5.44 -14.87 9.25
CA PHE A 387 -6.46 -15.15 10.27
C PHE A 387 -7.88 -14.77 9.83
N HIS A 388 -8.04 -14.13 8.67
CA HIS A 388 -9.35 -13.98 8.03
C HIS A 388 -9.76 -15.34 7.45
N ASN A 389 -10.36 -16.17 8.28
CA ASN A 389 -10.87 -17.48 7.91
C ASN A 389 -12.34 -17.44 7.46
N LYS A 390 -12.86 -18.59 7.01
CA LYS A 390 -14.23 -18.71 6.52
C LYS A 390 -15.27 -18.21 7.54
N SER A 391 -15.13 -18.58 8.80
CA SER A 391 -16.08 -18.19 9.86
C SER A 391 -16.16 -16.68 10.06
N ILE A 392 -15.00 -15.99 10.09
CA ILE A 392 -14.94 -14.53 10.22
C ILE A 392 -15.58 -13.86 8.98
N ILE A 393 -15.28 -14.38 7.79
CA ILE A 393 -15.80 -13.81 6.54
C ILE A 393 -17.30 -14.05 6.40
N ASP A 394 -17.79 -15.26 6.69
CA ASP A 394 -19.22 -15.55 6.64
C ASP A 394 -20.02 -14.65 7.59
N LYS A 395 -19.49 -14.45 8.81
CA LYS A 395 -20.09 -13.53 9.78
C LYS A 395 -20.06 -12.09 9.27
N TYR A 396 -18.93 -11.63 8.69
CA TYR A 396 -18.83 -10.30 8.08
C TYR A 396 -19.86 -10.10 6.97
N ILE A 397 -20.03 -11.08 6.07
CA ILE A 397 -21.00 -11.01 4.98
C ILE A 397 -22.45 -11.00 5.51
N LYS A 398 -22.75 -11.85 6.50
CA LYS A 398 -24.06 -11.86 7.17
C LYS A 398 -24.39 -10.50 7.82
N ASP A 399 -23.41 -9.88 8.44
CA ASP A 399 -23.56 -8.58 9.08
C ASP A 399 -23.65 -7.43 8.05
N LEU A 400 -23.08 -7.59 6.87
CA LEU A 400 -23.12 -6.63 5.76
C LEU A 400 -24.45 -6.67 4.97
N ASP A 401 -25.11 -7.82 4.93
CA ASP A 401 -26.35 -8.06 4.17
C ASP A 401 -27.47 -7.03 4.49
N PRO A 402 -27.88 -6.81 5.75
CA PRO A 402 -28.90 -5.81 6.05
C PRO A 402 -28.49 -4.38 5.73
N ILE A 403 -27.18 -4.10 5.70
CA ILE A 403 -26.64 -2.79 5.35
C ILE A 403 -26.85 -2.53 3.85
N PHE A 404 -26.58 -3.52 2.99
CA PHE A 404 -26.84 -3.44 1.56
C PHE A 404 -28.33 -3.24 1.27
N LYS A 405 -29.23 -4.00 1.97
CA LYS A 405 -30.67 -3.81 1.90
C LYS A 405 -31.07 -2.36 2.21
N LYS A 406 -30.48 -1.79 3.26
CA LYS A 406 -30.78 -0.40 3.67
C LYS A 406 -30.24 0.63 2.66
N ILE A 407 -29.08 0.39 2.07
CA ILE A 407 -28.52 1.25 1.01
C ILE A 407 -29.46 1.26 -0.20
N LYS A 408 -29.99 0.10 -0.63
CA LYS A 408 -31.00 0.06 -1.72
C LYS A 408 -32.24 0.86 -1.38
N PHE A 409 -32.73 0.76 -0.15
CA PHE A 409 -33.85 1.59 0.31
C PHE A 409 -33.53 3.08 0.22
N PHE A 410 -32.31 3.51 0.61
CA PHE A 410 -31.88 4.90 0.49
C PHE A 410 -31.83 5.35 -0.98
N GLN A 411 -31.30 4.51 -1.88
CA GLN A 411 -31.26 4.81 -3.31
C GLN A 411 -32.66 4.98 -3.89
N LYS A 412 -33.55 4.02 -3.62
CA LYS A 412 -34.93 4.02 -4.16
C LYS A 412 -35.72 5.26 -3.74
N ASN A 413 -35.52 5.74 -2.52
CA ASN A 413 -36.25 6.85 -1.93
C ASN A 413 -35.48 8.19 -1.98
N ASN A 414 -34.34 8.25 -2.67
CA ASN A 414 -33.47 9.43 -2.76
C ASN A 414 -33.08 10.02 -1.39
N ILE A 415 -32.94 9.17 -0.36
CA ILE A 415 -32.58 9.60 0.99
C ILE A 415 -31.07 9.85 1.04
N THR A 416 -30.67 11.06 1.41
CA THR A 416 -29.26 11.47 1.59
C THR A 416 -29.01 12.06 2.98
N ASN A 417 -30.03 12.57 3.62
CA ASN A 417 -29.96 13.21 4.94
C ASN A 417 -30.28 12.20 6.05
N ASN A 418 -29.73 12.42 7.24
CA ASN A 418 -29.97 11.60 8.44
C ASN A 418 -29.58 10.11 8.31
N ILE A 419 -28.73 9.76 7.33
CA ILE A 419 -28.20 8.40 7.17
C ILE A 419 -27.03 8.17 8.14
N LEU A 420 -26.23 9.19 8.35
CA LEU A 420 -25.00 9.16 9.12
C LEU A 420 -25.16 9.89 10.45
N GLU A 421 -24.52 9.36 11.49
CA GLU A 421 -24.46 10.01 12.81
C GLU A 421 -23.55 11.25 12.80
N LYS A 422 -22.58 11.29 11.90
CA LYS A 422 -21.62 12.38 11.75
C LYS A 422 -21.35 12.66 10.26
N LYS A 423 -20.24 13.37 9.98
CA LYS A 423 -19.86 13.80 8.62
C LYS A 423 -19.50 12.61 7.73
N VAL A 424 -19.66 12.79 6.44
CA VAL A 424 -19.18 11.88 5.39
C VAL A 424 -17.66 11.80 5.44
N CYS A 425 -17.11 10.61 5.21
CA CYS A 425 -15.68 10.38 5.15
C CYS A 425 -14.99 11.17 4.01
N HIS A 426 -13.70 11.41 4.16
CA HIS A 426 -12.91 12.06 3.11
C HIS A 426 -12.45 11.03 2.07
N ASP A 427 -12.50 11.39 0.80
CA ASP A 427 -11.92 10.64 -0.33
C ASP A 427 -10.62 11.29 -0.86
N THR A 428 -10.30 12.48 -0.36
CA THR A 428 -9.18 13.30 -0.82
C THR A 428 -8.30 13.70 0.35
N PHE A 429 -7.05 14.07 0.07
CA PHE A 429 -6.21 14.73 1.04
C PHE A 429 -6.80 16.12 1.33
N LYS A 430 -7.27 16.32 2.56
CA LYS A 430 -7.75 17.61 3.06
C LYS A 430 -6.94 17.99 4.29
N ARG A 431 -6.71 19.30 4.46
CA ARG A 431 -6.17 19.82 5.72
C ARG A 431 -7.22 19.61 6.81
N LEU A 432 -6.78 19.38 8.04
CA LEU A 432 -7.69 19.16 9.18
C LEU A 432 -8.06 20.44 9.91
N ASN A 433 -7.41 21.53 9.57
CA ASN A 433 -7.61 22.87 10.18
C ASN A 433 -7.91 23.89 9.09
#